data_af028511da9ff0553bd223fe2d1b2099
#
_entry.id   af028511da9ff0553bd223fe2d1b2099
#
_cell.length_a   1.000
_cell.length_b   1.000
_cell.length_c   1.000
_cell.angle_alpha   90.00
_cell.angle_beta   90.00
_cell.angle_gamma   90.00
#
_symmetry.space_group_name_H-M   'P 1'
#
loop_
_entity.id
_entity.type
_entity.pdbx_description
1 polymer ?
#
loop_
_entity_poly.entity_id
_entity_poly.type
_entity_poly.pdbx_seq_one_letter_code
_entity_poly.pdbx_strand_id
1 'polypeptide(L)'
;MGCARVEKAGDLAAIRRRHARGVANAAKSQPSVFDGKRAALLDRTPDSPAPSARRASAMLQTSEELPMKLARPISAIPFLLFSLSLGLFALQRGGYQGYGRQQYYQYGPNVPSEFYWTRLQYTSSYANGNSFGYGYRRFGGGWSQDYPKADNDCLIALRRLTHINSPSPLNVADLDSDHIYDYPWIYGVSVNNWTFTDEEAKRLHDYLLKGGFLMVDNIHGTDDWERFMAGMRMVLPDRPVEDLKDSDEIYHVLYDIDEKFQIPSEVYVNTGRTYEKDGYVPKWRAIRNDHGRIMVAICANMHLGDAWEWADSPQYPEKFSGLAFRIVLNYITYAFTH
;
A
#
# COMPACT_ATOMS: atom_id res chain seq x y z
N MET A 1 -37.62 12.26 -2.05
CA MET A 1 -36.16 12.14 -2.02
C MET A 1 -35.53 12.13 -0.61
N GLY A 2 -36.22 12.57 0.45
CA GLY A 2 -35.68 12.62 1.81
C GLY A 2 -35.69 11.28 2.59
N CYS A 3 -36.62 10.38 2.31
CA CYS A 3 -36.79 9.15 3.08
C CYS A 3 -35.69 8.10 2.84
N ALA A 4 -35.23 7.95 1.60
CA ALA A 4 -34.16 6.97 1.26
C ALA A 4 -32.78 7.36 1.83
N ARG A 5 -32.50 8.66 2.04
CA ARG A 5 -31.25 9.13 2.64
C ARG A 5 -31.13 8.86 4.14
N VAL A 6 -32.26 8.88 4.86
CA VAL A 6 -32.28 8.61 6.30
C VAL A 6 -32.11 7.09 6.56
N GLU A 7 -32.65 6.28 5.68
CA GLU A 7 -32.55 4.83 5.77
C GLU A 7 -31.10 4.34 5.58
N LYS A 8 -30.37 4.86 4.57
CA LYS A 8 -28.95 4.50 4.34
C LYS A 8 -28.02 4.95 5.50
N ALA A 9 -28.32 6.06 6.18
CA ALA A 9 -27.53 6.48 7.35
C ALA A 9 -27.73 5.55 8.56
N GLY A 10 -28.92 4.98 8.70
CA GLY A 10 -29.23 3.93 9.67
C GLY A 10 -28.44 2.64 9.38
N ASP A 11 -28.27 2.31 8.11
CA ASP A 11 -27.55 1.13 7.66
C ASP A 11 -26.04 1.20 7.97
N LEU A 12 -25.41 2.35 7.80
CA LEU A 12 -23.99 2.51 8.11
C LEU A 12 -23.70 2.27 9.61
N ALA A 13 -24.56 2.79 10.48
CA ALA A 13 -24.45 2.57 11.91
C ALA A 13 -24.77 1.12 12.32
N ALA A 14 -25.62 0.43 11.58
CA ALA A 14 -25.93 -0.99 11.79
C ALA A 14 -24.79 -1.90 11.32
N ILE A 15 -24.18 -1.58 10.18
CA ILE A 15 -23.00 -2.25 9.66
C ILE A 15 -21.83 -2.09 10.66
N ARG A 16 -21.57 -0.88 11.15
CA ARG A 16 -20.55 -0.63 12.20
C ARG A 16 -20.78 -1.47 13.45
N ARG A 17 -22.01 -1.54 13.95
CA ARG A 17 -22.36 -2.35 15.15
C ARG A 17 -22.13 -3.85 14.94
N ARG A 18 -22.39 -4.38 13.76
CA ARG A 18 -22.07 -5.78 13.42
C ARG A 18 -20.57 -6.03 13.41
N HIS A 19 -19.80 -5.14 12.78
CA HIS A 19 -18.36 -5.23 12.70
C HIS A 19 -17.68 -5.07 14.06
N ALA A 20 -18.13 -4.11 14.88
CA ALA A 20 -17.61 -3.94 16.24
C ALA A 20 -17.72 -5.21 17.10
N ARG A 21 -18.80 -5.99 16.95
CA ARG A 21 -18.95 -7.28 17.66
C ARG A 21 -17.97 -8.34 17.16
N GLY A 22 -17.72 -8.40 15.86
CA GLY A 22 -16.74 -9.32 15.26
C GLY A 22 -15.32 -9.01 15.75
N VAL A 23 -14.91 -7.75 15.68
CA VAL A 23 -13.59 -7.29 16.13
C VAL A 23 -13.38 -7.51 17.63
N ALA A 24 -14.37 -7.19 18.47
CA ALA A 24 -14.29 -7.40 19.92
C ALA A 24 -14.17 -8.89 20.30
N ASN A 25 -14.77 -9.78 19.54
CA ASN A 25 -14.62 -11.22 19.73
C ASN A 25 -13.25 -11.73 19.26
N ALA A 26 -12.74 -11.20 18.16
CA ALA A 26 -11.41 -11.55 17.64
C ALA A 26 -10.29 -11.10 18.60
N ALA A 27 -10.39 -9.91 19.19
CA ALA A 27 -9.41 -9.38 20.14
C ALA A 27 -9.33 -10.21 21.45
N LYS A 28 -10.45 -10.82 21.87
CA LYS A 28 -10.50 -11.65 23.09
C LYS A 28 -9.91 -13.06 22.91
N SER A 29 -9.65 -13.50 21.69
CA SER A 29 -9.22 -14.87 21.39
C SER A 29 -7.72 -15.01 21.10
N GLN A 30 -6.91 -13.94 21.17
CA GLN A 30 -5.50 -14.02 20.87
C GLN A 30 -4.64 -14.42 22.08
N PRO A 31 -3.93 -15.58 22.05
CA PRO A 31 -2.77 -15.78 22.92
C PRO A 31 -1.62 -14.92 22.38
N SER A 32 -0.83 -14.33 23.29
CA SER A 32 0.36 -13.53 23.01
C SER A 32 1.42 -14.36 22.26
N VAL A 33 1.40 -14.36 20.94
CA VAL A 33 2.34 -15.15 20.11
C VAL A 33 3.70 -14.47 19.94
N PHE A 34 3.86 -13.23 20.41
CA PHE A 34 5.07 -12.44 20.17
C PHE A 34 6.10 -12.39 21.32
N ASP A 35 5.82 -12.94 22.50
CA ASP A 35 6.75 -12.87 23.65
C ASP A 35 7.83 -13.97 23.69
N GLY A 36 7.88 -14.89 22.75
CA GLY A 36 8.71 -16.09 22.84
C GLY A 36 10.06 -16.08 22.13
N LYS A 37 10.47 -15.03 21.42
CA LYS A 37 11.71 -15.06 20.58
C LYS A 37 12.75 -13.97 20.85
N ARG A 38 12.68 -13.26 21.98
CA ARG A 38 13.66 -12.20 22.30
C ARG A 38 14.87 -12.66 23.15
N ALA A 39 15.04 -13.93 23.44
CA ALA A 39 16.04 -14.42 24.41
C ALA A 39 17.11 -15.37 23.85
N ALA A 40 17.49 -15.34 22.59
CA ALA A 40 18.54 -16.25 22.10
C ALA A 40 19.43 -15.72 20.96
N LEU A 41 19.84 -14.45 20.99
CA LEU A 41 20.85 -13.96 20.02
C LEU A 41 21.74 -12.82 20.55
N LEU A 42 22.28 -12.99 21.74
CA LEU A 42 23.38 -12.15 22.27
C LEU A 42 24.38 -13.06 22.98
N ASP A 43 25.20 -13.76 22.23
CA ASP A 43 26.55 -14.13 22.66
C ASP A 43 27.32 -14.81 21.51
N ARG A 44 28.09 -14.05 20.75
CA ARG A 44 29.28 -14.52 20.03
C ARG A 44 30.13 -13.33 19.63
N THR A 45 31.21 -13.15 20.36
CA THR A 45 32.36 -12.29 20.04
C THR A 45 33.14 -12.81 18.82
N PRO A 46 33.75 -11.91 18.04
CA PRO A 46 34.58 -12.31 16.91
C PRO A 46 36.06 -12.39 17.33
N ASP A 47 36.66 -13.54 17.12
CA ASP A 47 38.13 -13.66 17.12
C ASP A 47 38.62 -14.42 15.91
N SER A 48 39.64 -13.80 15.31
CA SER A 48 40.77 -14.36 14.57
C SER A 48 40.89 -14.07 13.07
N PRO A 49 42.17 -14.09 12.59
CA PRO A 49 42.67 -13.01 11.76
C PRO A 49 42.94 -13.41 10.29
N ALA A 50 43.19 -12.40 9.48
CA ALA A 50 43.54 -12.52 8.06
C ALA A 50 44.93 -13.19 7.84
N PRO A 51 45.12 -13.93 6.77
CA PRO A 51 46.48 -14.22 6.25
C PRO A 51 46.85 -13.40 5.00
N SER A 52 48.09 -13.02 5.07
CA SER A 52 48.93 -12.18 4.24
C SER A 52 49.02 -12.56 2.77
N ALA A 53 49.28 -11.51 1.99
CA ALA A 53 49.76 -11.54 0.61
C ALA A 53 51.12 -12.22 0.45
N ARG A 54 51.31 -13.01 -0.60
CA ARG A 54 52.63 -13.32 -1.17
C ARG A 54 52.60 -13.16 -2.70
N ARG A 55 53.56 -12.32 -3.13
CA ARG A 55 54.05 -12.15 -4.48
C ARG A 55 54.67 -13.44 -5.01
N ALA A 56 54.58 -13.69 -6.28
CA ALA A 56 55.67 -14.25 -7.07
C ALA A 56 55.54 -13.88 -8.54
N SER A 57 56.64 -13.42 -9.03
CA SER A 57 56.95 -12.87 -10.34
C SER A 57 57.27 -13.98 -11.38
N ALA A 58 57.07 -13.59 -12.63
CA ALA A 58 57.91 -13.88 -13.82
C ALA A 58 58.06 -15.31 -14.34
N MET A 59 57.70 -15.54 -15.58
CA MET A 59 58.73 -15.88 -16.62
C MET A 59 58.13 -15.81 -18.01
N LEU A 60 58.91 -15.19 -18.87
CA LEU A 60 58.83 -15.10 -20.35
C LEU A 60 59.25 -16.42 -21.03
N GLN A 61 58.90 -16.48 -22.33
CA GLN A 61 59.39 -17.36 -23.41
C GLN A 61 58.45 -18.55 -23.70
N THR A 62 58.15 -18.88 -24.93
CA THR A 62 58.75 -18.78 -26.25
C THR A 62 57.71 -18.97 -27.34
N SER A 63 57.97 -18.39 -28.51
CA SER A 63 57.25 -18.58 -29.76
C SER A 63 57.49 -19.93 -30.37
N GLU A 64 56.45 -20.69 -30.71
CA GLU A 64 56.50 -21.76 -31.68
C GLU A 64 55.40 -21.65 -32.71
N GLU A 65 55.80 -21.58 -33.96
CA GLU A 65 54.93 -21.62 -35.13
C GLU A 65 54.25 -22.99 -35.29
N LEU A 66 52.97 -23.04 -35.51
CA LEU A 66 52.24 -24.24 -35.89
C LEU A 66 51.54 -24.05 -37.24
N PRO A 67 51.52 -25.11 -38.06
CA PRO A 67 51.17 -25.03 -39.47
C PRO A 67 49.66 -24.91 -39.71
N MET A 68 49.35 -24.21 -40.78
CA MET A 68 47.99 -24.04 -41.37
C MET A 68 47.32 -25.41 -41.59
N LYS A 69 46.29 -25.75 -40.84
CA LYS A 69 45.40 -26.88 -41.14
C LYS A 69 44.10 -26.38 -41.75
N LEU A 70 43.76 -26.98 -42.87
CA LEU A 70 42.56 -26.80 -43.68
C LEU A 70 41.30 -26.52 -42.89
N ALA A 71 40.55 -25.46 -43.28
CA ALA A 71 39.24 -25.14 -42.80
C ALA A 71 38.26 -26.30 -43.09
N ARG A 72 37.73 -26.93 -42.05
CA ARG A 72 36.55 -27.79 -42.12
C ARG A 72 35.30 -26.91 -42.24
N PRO A 73 34.29 -27.29 -43.03
CA PRO A 73 33.05 -26.52 -43.14
C PRO A 73 32.36 -26.51 -41.76
N ILE A 74 32.17 -25.30 -41.23
CA ILE A 74 31.40 -25.05 -40.00
C ILE A 74 29.96 -25.47 -40.30
N SER A 75 29.50 -26.53 -39.65
CA SER A 75 28.15 -27.01 -39.84
C SER A 75 27.15 -25.91 -39.45
N ALA A 76 26.18 -25.61 -40.31
CA ALA A 76 25.15 -24.58 -40.10
C ALA A 76 24.17 -24.91 -38.97
N ILE A 77 24.28 -26.13 -38.41
CA ILE A 77 23.39 -26.64 -37.35
C ILE A 77 23.37 -25.81 -36.07
N PRO A 78 24.52 -25.35 -35.49
CA PRO A 78 24.49 -24.53 -34.30
C PRO A 78 23.85 -23.15 -34.49
N PHE A 79 23.94 -22.59 -35.72
CA PHE A 79 23.31 -21.32 -36.04
C PHE A 79 21.77 -21.43 -36.13
N LEU A 80 21.26 -22.57 -36.61
CA LEU A 80 19.82 -22.83 -36.69
C LEU A 80 19.22 -23.05 -35.27
N LEU A 81 19.94 -23.74 -34.39
CA LEU A 81 19.52 -23.95 -32.99
C LEU A 81 19.57 -22.65 -32.18
N PHE A 82 20.54 -21.78 -32.47
CA PHE A 82 20.64 -20.48 -31.79
C PHE A 82 19.54 -19.50 -32.23
N SER A 83 19.17 -19.52 -33.52
CA SER A 83 18.06 -18.71 -34.02
C SER A 83 16.70 -19.23 -33.54
N LEU A 84 16.53 -20.55 -33.37
CA LEU A 84 15.32 -21.13 -32.79
C LEU A 84 15.17 -20.79 -31.30
N SER A 85 16.29 -20.78 -30.54
CA SER A 85 16.25 -20.39 -29.13
C SER A 85 15.97 -18.90 -28.93
N LEU A 86 16.46 -18.03 -29.80
CA LEU A 86 16.13 -16.60 -29.79
C LEU A 86 14.66 -16.35 -30.17
N GLY A 87 14.11 -17.13 -31.11
CA GLY A 87 12.69 -17.08 -31.47
C GLY A 87 11.77 -17.53 -30.33
N LEU A 88 12.13 -18.58 -29.59
CA LEU A 88 11.42 -19.05 -28.40
C LEU A 88 11.52 -18.06 -27.23
N PHE A 89 12.66 -17.40 -27.06
CA PHE A 89 12.85 -16.35 -26.05
C PHE A 89 12.05 -15.08 -26.37
N ALA A 90 11.89 -14.73 -27.66
CA ALA A 90 11.06 -13.63 -28.11
C ALA A 90 9.56 -13.94 -27.94
N LEU A 91 9.15 -15.19 -28.16
CA LEU A 91 7.79 -15.67 -27.90
C LEU A 91 7.45 -15.72 -26.40
N GLN A 92 8.42 -16.06 -25.53
CA GLN A 92 8.26 -15.98 -24.08
C GLN A 92 8.22 -14.54 -23.56
N ARG A 93 8.91 -13.58 -24.20
CA ARG A 93 8.82 -12.15 -23.86
C ARG A 93 7.59 -11.45 -24.44
N GLY A 94 6.92 -12.04 -25.40
CA GLY A 94 5.67 -11.53 -25.99
C GLY A 94 4.43 -11.73 -25.11
N GLY A 95 4.56 -12.41 -23.99
CA GLY A 95 3.48 -12.66 -23.04
C GLY A 95 3.35 -11.63 -21.91
N TYR A 96 3.63 -10.35 -22.15
CA TYR A 96 2.90 -9.32 -21.41
C TYR A 96 1.45 -9.39 -21.91
N GLN A 97 0.71 -10.33 -21.37
CA GLN A 97 -0.75 -10.24 -21.40
C GLN A 97 -1.05 -8.85 -20.84
N GLY A 98 -1.46 -7.95 -21.75
CA GLY A 98 -2.07 -6.71 -21.32
C GLY A 98 -3.08 -7.11 -20.27
N TYR A 99 -2.95 -6.58 -19.07
CA TYR A 99 -3.95 -6.69 -18.03
C TYR A 99 -5.25 -6.26 -18.70
N GLY A 100 -6.02 -7.28 -19.12
CA GLY A 100 -7.35 -7.06 -19.66
C GLY A 100 -8.04 -6.20 -18.62
N ARG A 101 -8.93 -5.31 -19.04
CA ARG A 101 -9.79 -4.51 -18.17
C ARG A 101 -10.07 -5.34 -16.94
N GLN A 102 -9.35 -5.08 -15.83
CA GLN A 102 -9.69 -5.70 -14.57
C GLN A 102 -11.08 -5.19 -14.27
N GLN A 103 -12.03 -6.08 -14.33
CA GLN A 103 -13.38 -5.81 -13.97
C GLN A 103 -13.32 -5.59 -12.46
N TYR A 104 -13.33 -4.33 -12.04
CA TYR A 104 -13.44 -3.96 -10.63
C TYR A 104 -14.79 -4.52 -10.18
N TYR A 105 -14.75 -5.60 -9.42
CA TYR A 105 -15.95 -6.19 -8.87
C TYR A 105 -16.39 -5.32 -7.70
N GLN A 106 -17.39 -4.50 -7.94
CA GLN A 106 -18.17 -3.95 -6.84
C GLN A 106 -18.99 -5.09 -6.27
N TYR A 107 -18.55 -5.66 -5.15
CA TYR A 107 -19.42 -6.50 -4.37
C TYR A 107 -20.34 -5.58 -3.58
N GLY A 108 -21.59 -5.59 -3.98
CA GLY A 108 -22.64 -4.98 -3.16
C GLY A 108 -22.71 -5.62 -1.79
N PRO A 109 -23.43 -5.01 -0.83
CA PRO A 109 -23.59 -5.49 0.54
C PRO A 109 -24.25 -6.88 0.67
N ASN A 110 -24.49 -7.55 -0.44
CA ASN A 110 -25.20 -8.83 -0.52
C ASN A 110 -24.32 -10.05 -0.25
N VAL A 111 -23.00 -9.91 -0.17
CA VAL A 111 -22.12 -10.98 0.31
C VAL A 111 -21.93 -10.77 1.79
N PRO A 112 -22.53 -11.64 2.68
CA PRO A 112 -22.36 -11.48 4.12
C PRO A 112 -20.89 -11.53 4.51
N SER A 113 -20.37 -10.42 5.00
CA SER A 113 -19.00 -10.29 5.43
C SER A 113 -18.89 -9.32 6.60
N GLU A 114 -17.85 -9.49 7.41
CA GLU A 114 -17.60 -8.61 8.55
C GLU A 114 -16.87 -7.34 8.12
N PHE A 115 -16.09 -7.39 7.05
CA PHE A 115 -15.34 -6.28 6.51
C PHE A 115 -15.21 -6.38 4.99
N TYR A 116 -15.25 -5.22 4.33
CA TYR A 116 -14.95 -5.06 2.91
C TYR A 116 -13.78 -4.09 2.77
N TRP A 117 -12.62 -4.59 2.33
CA TRP A 117 -11.54 -3.70 1.94
C TRP A 117 -12.00 -2.86 0.76
N THR A 118 -12.03 -1.55 0.92
CA THR A 118 -12.60 -0.66 -0.08
C THR A 118 -11.63 0.46 -0.40
N ARG A 119 -11.20 0.52 -1.66
CA ARG A 119 -10.35 1.60 -2.17
C ARG A 119 -11.20 2.73 -2.72
N LEU A 120 -10.83 3.97 -2.38
CA LEU A 120 -11.47 5.16 -2.93
C LEU A 120 -10.96 5.42 -4.34
N GLN A 121 -11.85 5.41 -5.32
CA GLN A 121 -11.59 5.90 -6.66
C GLN A 121 -12.00 7.37 -6.75
N TYR A 122 -11.07 8.21 -7.18
CA TYR A 122 -11.26 9.64 -7.33
C TYR A 122 -10.76 10.12 -8.71
N THR A 123 -11.26 11.27 -9.17
CA THR A 123 -10.74 11.92 -10.37
C THR A 123 -9.39 12.55 -10.07
N SER A 124 -8.39 12.23 -10.90
CA SER A 124 -7.03 12.75 -10.74
C SER A 124 -6.76 13.92 -11.67
N SER A 125 -6.12 14.97 -11.15
CA SER A 125 -5.64 16.11 -11.93
C SER A 125 -4.65 15.74 -13.03
N TYR A 126 -3.94 14.62 -12.88
CA TYR A 126 -3.04 14.09 -13.93
C TYR A 126 -3.78 13.47 -15.13
N ALA A 127 -5.06 13.14 -15.00
CA ALA A 127 -5.84 12.60 -16.10
C ALA A 127 -6.04 13.63 -17.25
N ASN A 128 -5.96 14.92 -16.93
CA ASN A 128 -6.16 16.03 -17.85
C ASN A 128 -4.87 16.66 -18.39
N GLY A 129 -3.69 16.21 -17.96
CA GLY A 129 -2.39 16.77 -18.34
C GLY A 129 -1.64 15.90 -19.34
N ASN A 130 -0.97 16.57 -20.33
CA ASN A 130 -0.04 15.96 -21.29
C ASN A 130 1.19 15.34 -20.61
N SER A 131 1.00 14.27 -19.84
CA SER A 131 2.14 13.52 -19.32
C SER A 131 2.59 12.51 -20.37
N PHE A 132 3.72 12.82 -21.04
CA PHE A 132 4.45 11.93 -21.91
C PHE A 132 5.09 10.80 -21.09
N GLY A 133 4.27 9.81 -20.69
CA GLY A 133 4.74 8.59 -20.02
C GLY A 133 4.03 7.37 -20.62
N TYR A 134 4.78 6.52 -21.27
CA TYR A 134 4.32 5.24 -21.78
C TYR A 134 3.79 4.38 -20.61
N GLY A 135 2.49 4.07 -20.59
CA GLY A 135 1.90 3.03 -19.75
C GLY A 135 0.84 3.47 -18.75
N TYR A 136 0.89 4.66 -18.18
CA TYR A 136 -0.03 5.10 -17.12
C TYR A 136 -1.38 5.66 -17.57
N ARG A 137 -1.58 5.85 -18.88
CA ARG A 137 -2.82 6.42 -19.45
C ARG A 137 -4.04 5.50 -19.43
N ARG A 138 -3.91 4.24 -19.06
CA ARG A 138 -5.00 3.25 -19.16
C ARG A 138 -5.59 2.82 -17.82
N PHE A 139 -4.92 3.18 -16.72
CA PHE A 139 -5.39 2.95 -15.36
C PHE A 139 -5.40 4.30 -14.62
N GLY A 140 -6.47 4.94 -14.72
CA GLY A 140 -6.94 6.19 -14.20
C GLY A 140 -6.32 6.78 -12.95
N GLY A 141 -5.15 7.40 -13.01
CA GLY A 141 -4.69 8.30 -11.97
C GLY A 141 -4.17 7.64 -10.67
N GLY A 142 -3.77 8.47 -9.71
CA GLY A 142 -3.09 8.04 -8.50
C GLY A 142 -3.85 7.07 -7.59
N TRP A 143 -5.18 6.98 -7.66
CA TRP A 143 -5.99 6.09 -6.82
C TRP A 143 -5.66 4.59 -7.01
N SER A 144 -5.17 4.18 -8.17
CA SER A 144 -4.82 2.79 -8.47
C SER A 144 -3.36 2.43 -8.25
N GLN A 145 -2.60 3.31 -7.59
CA GLN A 145 -1.22 3.01 -7.23
C GLN A 145 -1.18 1.80 -6.30
N ASP A 146 -0.21 0.90 -6.52
CA ASP A 146 0.02 -0.36 -5.79
C ASP A 146 -1.16 -1.35 -5.82
N TYR A 147 -2.24 -1.00 -6.53
CA TYR A 147 -3.42 -1.84 -6.69
C TYR A 147 -3.20 -2.90 -7.77
N PRO A 148 -3.58 -4.14 -7.57
CA PRO A 148 -4.29 -4.68 -6.40
C PRO A 148 -3.37 -5.39 -5.38
N LYS A 149 -2.05 -5.39 -5.54
CA LYS A 149 -1.16 -6.22 -4.72
C LYS A 149 -1.16 -5.75 -3.27
N ALA A 150 -0.94 -4.46 -3.01
CA ALA A 150 -0.94 -3.90 -1.67
C ALA A 150 -2.22 -4.22 -0.89
N ASP A 151 -3.38 -4.06 -1.55
CA ASP A 151 -4.69 -4.33 -0.96
C ASP A 151 -4.89 -5.82 -0.66
N ASN A 152 -4.47 -6.70 -1.57
CA ASN A 152 -4.52 -8.14 -1.35
C ASN A 152 -3.66 -8.58 -0.17
N ASP A 153 -2.46 -8.03 -0.05
CA ASP A 153 -1.54 -8.36 1.03
C ASP A 153 -2.08 -7.86 2.39
N CYS A 154 -2.67 -6.66 2.42
CA CYS A 154 -3.42 -6.17 3.58
C CYS A 154 -4.61 -7.07 3.95
N LEU A 155 -5.37 -7.51 2.96
CA LEU A 155 -6.53 -8.37 3.19
C LEU A 155 -6.12 -9.74 3.73
N ILE A 156 -5.00 -10.29 3.25
CA ILE A 156 -4.40 -11.52 3.78
C ILE A 156 -3.96 -11.32 5.23
N ALA A 157 -3.27 -10.21 5.53
CA ALA A 157 -2.83 -9.87 6.88
C ALA A 157 -4.03 -9.70 7.83
N LEU A 158 -5.06 -8.97 7.43
CA LEU A 158 -6.30 -8.79 8.19
C LEU A 158 -6.90 -10.14 8.60
N ARG A 159 -7.10 -11.05 7.66
CA ARG A 159 -7.69 -12.37 7.93
C ARG A 159 -6.84 -13.23 8.85
N ARG A 160 -5.52 -13.18 8.69
CA ARG A 160 -4.59 -14.01 9.47
C ARG A 160 -4.38 -13.48 10.89
N LEU A 161 -4.39 -12.16 11.05
CA LEU A 161 -4.02 -11.53 12.32
C LEU A 161 -5.23 -11.15 13.16
N THR A 162 -6.43 -11.05 12.60
CA THR A 162 -7.64 -10.63 13.32
C THR A 162 -8.79 -11.64 13.29
N HIS A 163 -8.73 -12.64 12.43
CA HIS A 163 -9.83 -13.57 12.13
C HIS A 163 -11.10 -12.89 11.58
N ILE A 164 -11.02 -11.62 11.18
CA ILE A 164 -12.15 -10.92 10.56
C ILE A 164 -12.45 -11.56 9.21
N ASN A 165 -13.71 -11.96 9.03
CA ASN A 165 -14.17 -12.47 7.74
C ASN A 165 -14.29 -11.32 6.75
N SER A 166 -13.51 -11.37 5.68
CA SER A 166 -13.50 -10.39 4.61
C SER A 166 -13.46 -11.09 3.25
N PRO A 167 -14.32 -10.71 2.30
CA PRO A 167 -14.34 -11.35 1.00
C PRO A 167 -13.10 -11.02 0.18
N SER A 168 -12.89 -11.83 -0.86
CA SER A 168 -12.02 -11.54 -1.97
C SER A 168 -12.91 -11.70 -3.22
N PRO A 169 -12.89 -10.80 -4.17
CA PRO A 169 -11.91 -9.74 -4.41
C PRO A 169 -12.20 -8.43 -3.69
N LEU A 170 -11.32 -7.46 -3.94
CA LEU A 170 -11.31 -6.12 -3.37
C LEU A 170 -12.41 -5.25 -3.96
N ASN A 171 -12.92 -4.29 -3.16
CA ASN A 171 -13.87 -3.29 -3.63
C ASN A 171 -13.17 -1.99 -4.03
N VAL A 172 -13.82 -1.30 -4.95
CA VAL A 172 -13.51 0.08 -5.32
C VAL A 172 -14.81 0.87 -5.23
N ALA A 173 -14.80 1.97 -4.49
CA ALA A 173 -15.92 2.90 -4.39
C ALA A 173 -15.54 4.23 -5.03
N ASP A 174 -16.39 4.71 -5.92
CA ASP A 174 -16.29 6.04 -6.52
C ASP A 174 -17.12 7.08 -5.73
N LEU A 175 -16.90 8.35 -6.06
CA LEU A 175 -17.66 9.46 -5.50
C LEU A 175 -18.84 9.87 -6.40
N ASP A 176 -19.07 9.20 -7.52
CA ASP A 176 -20.16 9.49 -8.44
C ASP A 176 -21.48 8.86 -7.99
N SER A 177 -21.40 7.85 -7.12
CA SER A 177 -22.56 7.07 -6.67
C SER A 177 -22.69 7.03 -5.16
N ASP A 178 -23.85 6.58 -4.68
CA ASP A 178 -24.12 6.39 -3.26
C ASP A 178 -23.50 5.11 -2.67
N HIS A 179 -22.78 4.33 -3.47
CA HIS A 179 -22.16 3.07 -3.01
C HIS A 179 -21.09 3.29 -1.93
N ILE A 180 -20.49 4.47 -1.86
CA ILE A 180 -19.55 4.79 -0.77
C ILE A 180 -20.18 4.61 0.63
N TYR A 181 -21.51 4.80 0.75
CA TYR A 181 -22.21 4.63 2.03
C TYR A 181 -22.41 3.17 2.46
N ASP A 182 -22.14 2.21 1.58
CA ASP A 182 -22.20 0.79 1.89
C ASP A 182 -20.96 0.32 2.67
N TYR A 183 -19.88 1.14 2.71
CA TYR A 183 -18.60 0.78 3.30
C TYR A 183 -18.19 1.75 4.42
N PRO A 184 -18.06 1.29 5.67
CA PRO A 184 -17.74 2.17 6.80
C PRO A 184 -16.29 2.64 6.82
N TRP A 185 -15.41 2.03 6.02
CA TRP A 185 -13.99 2.34 5.91
C TRP A 185 -13.55 2.35 4.45
N ILE A 186 -12.80 3.38 4.07
CA ILE A 186 -12.24 3.52 2.72
C ILE A 186 -10.78 3.94 2.79
N TYR A 187 -10.01 3.51 1.78
CA TYR A 187 -8.60 3.82 1.66
C TYR A 187 -8.31 4.64 0.40
N GLY A 188 -7.66 5.79 0.56
CA GLY A 188 -7.21 6.67 -0.51
C GLY A 188 -5.68 6.74 -0.55
N VAL A 189 -5.07 6.41 -1.68
CA VAL A 189 -3.63 6.54 -1.92
C VAL A 189 -3.35 7.67 -2.89
N SER A 190 -2.17 8.32 -2.78
CA SER A 190 -1.75 9.42 -3.69
C SER A 190 -2.77 10.54 -3.84
N VAL A 191 -3.50 10.83 -2.77
CA VAL A 191 -4.61 11.79 -2.74
C VAL A 191 -4.19 13.26 -2.93
N ASN A 192 -2.89 13.53 -3.01
CA ASN A 192 -2.34 14.80 -3.46
C ASN A 192 -2.74 15.17 -4.91
N ASN A 193 -3.32 14.23 -5.65
CA ASN A 193 -3.71 14.40 -7.05
C ASN A 193 -5.22 14.40 -7.27
N TRP A 194 -6.01 14.24 -6.21
CA TRP A 194 -7.46 14.25 -6.33
C TRP A 194 -8.04 15.62 -6.72
N THR A 195 -9.11 15.55 -7.45
CA THR A 195 -9.96 16.72 -7.75
C THR A 195 -11.40 16.31 -7.52
N PHE A 196 -12.22 17.24 -7.04
CA PHE A 196 -13.63 16.98 -6.75
C PHE A 196 -14.51 17.97 -7.50
N THR A 197 -15.65 17.50 -7.96
CA THR A 197 -16.82 18.35 -8.20
C THR A 197 -17.46 18.70 -6.85
N ASP A 198 -18.34 19.69 -6.82
CA ASP A 198 -19.06 20.07 -5.60
C ASP A 198 -19.92 18.90 -5.07
N GLU A 199 -20.47 18.07 -5.96
CA GLU A 199 -21.26 16.88 -5.62
C GLU A 199 -20.40 15.79 -5.00
N GLU A 200 -19.21 15.53 -5.56
CA GLU A 200 -18.26 14.55 -5.02
C GLU A 200 -17.75 15.00 -3.64
N ALA A 201 -17.34 16.26 -3.50
CA ALA A 201 -16.92 16.82 -2.23
C ALA A 201 -18.03 16.72 -1.18
N LYS A 202 -19.26 17.08 -1.55
CA LYS A 202 -20.43 16.96 -0.67
C LYS A 202 -20.70 15.51 -0.27
N ARG A 203 -20.56 14.56 -1.20
CA ARG A 203 -20.79 13.13 -0.91
C ARG A 203 -19.75 12.61 0.07
N LEU A 204 -18.49 12.95 -0.10
CA LEU A 204 -17.43 12.57 0.83
C LEU A 204 -17.62 13.25 2.20
N HIS A 205 -18.02 14.52 2.23
CA HIS A 205 -18.41 15.23 3.45
C HIS A 205 -19.52 14.49 4.21
N ASP A 206 -20.62 14.21 3.51
CA ASP A 206 -21.78 13.51 4.09
C ASP A 206 -21.38 12.10 4.60
N TYR A 207 -20.51 11.39 3.87
CA TYR A 207 -19.98 10.09 4.28
C TYR A 207 -19.24 10.18 5.61
N LEU A 208 -18.30 11.11 5.74
CA LEU A 208 -17.48 11.26 6.93
C LEU A 208 -18.33 11.67 8.15
N LEU A 209 -19.25 12.63 7.99
CA LEU A 209 -20.14 13.05 9.08
C LEU A 209 -21.13 11.98 9.53
N LYS A 210 -21.51 11.07 8.63
CA LYS A 210 -22.40 9.94 8.95
C LYS A 210 -21.67 8.73 9.58
N GLY A 211 -20.40 8.88 9.88
CA GLY A 211 -19.63 7.86 10.58
C GLY A 211 -18.68 7.05 9.67
N GLY A 212 -18.53 7.44 8.42
CA GLY A 212 -17.48 6.89 7.56
C GLY A 212 -16.09 7.19 8.09
N PHE A 213 -15.11 6.40 7.67
CA PHE A 213 -13.70 6.59 8.00
C PHE A 213 -12.86 6.55 6.72
N LEU A 214 -12.01 7.55 6.54
CA LEU A 214 -11.07 7.64 5.43
C LEU A 214 -9.64 7.51 5.95
N MET A 215 -8.90 6.51 5.48
CA MET A 215 -7.45 6.44 5.64
C MET A 215 -6.78 6.94 4.38
N VAL A 216 -5.77 7.82 4.51
CA VAL A 216 -4.98 8.30 3.38
C VAL A 216 -3.48 8.22 3.65
N ASP A 217 -2.70 7.94 2.59
CA ASP A 217 -1.24 7.95 2.62
C ASP A 217 -0.64 8.40 1.28
N ASN A 218 0.68 8.28 1.18
CA ASN A 218 1.46 8.65 0.00
C ASN A 218 1.28 10.13 -0.39
N ILE A 219 1.48 11.01 0.60
CA ILE A 219 1.49 12.46 0.47
C ILE A 219 2.87 12.93 0.93
N HIS A 220 3.73 13.39 0.02
CA HIS A 220 5.14 13.67 0.31
C HIS A 220 5.51 15.13 0.10
N GLY A 221 6.00 15.75 1.18
CA GLY A 221 6.51 17.12 1.17
C GLY A 221 5.43 18.19 1.09
N THR A 222 5.88 19.42 0.98
CA THR A 222 5.04 20.62 1.09
C THR A 222 4.04 20.73 -0.05
N ASP A 223 4.49 20.50 -1.29
CA ASP A 223 3.62 20.66 -2.46
C ASP A 223 2.48 19.64 -2.50
N ASP A 224 2.75 18.37 -2.15
CA ASP A 224 1.71 17.35 -2.10
C ASP A 224 0.72 17.63 -0.97
N TRP A 225 1.25 18.09 0.17
CA TRP A 225 0.41 18.48 1.29
C TRP A 225 -0.57 19.60 0.93
N GLU A 226 -0.11 20.66 0.26
CA GLU A 226 -0.97 21.76 -0.14
C GLU A 226 -2.06 21.33 -1.14
N ARG A 227 -1.71 20.45 -2.09
CA ARG A 227 -2.70 19.88 -3.03
C ARG A 227 -3.72 18.99 -2.34
N PHE A 228 -3.27 18.12 -1.44
CA PHE A 228 -4.16 17.31 -0.61
C PHE A 228 -5.12 18.20 0.19
N MET A 229 -4.60 19.23 0.85
CA MET A 229 -5.41 20.15 1.65
C MET A 229 -6.37 20.98 0.81
N ALA A 230 -6.03 21.29 -0.45
CA ALA A 230 -6.97 21.97 -1.35
C ALA A 230 -8.25 21.14 -1.54
N GLY A 231 -8.14 19.83 -1.77
CA GLY A 231 -9.29 18.94 -1.82
C GLY A 231 -10.00 18.78 -0.47
N MET A 232 -9.25 18.64 0.62
CA MET A 232 -9.85 18.51 1.95
C MET A 232 -10.64 19.76 2.39
N ARG A 233 -10.22 20.96 2.00
CA ARG A 233 -10.98 22.20 2.27
C ARG A 233 -12.33 22.24 1.55
N MET A 234 -12.47 21.56 0.41
CA MET A 234 -13.79 21.40 -0.24
C MET A 234 -14.68 20.43 0.54
N VAL A 235 -14.09 19.39 1.11
CA VAL A 235 -14.80 18.33 1.83
C VAL A 235 -15.12 18.73 3.27
N LEU A 236 -14.15 19.27 4.00
CA LEU A 236 -14.24 19.63 5.43
C LEU A 236 -13.63 21.02 5.67
N PRO A 237 -14.27 22.11 5.20
CA PRO A 237 -13.69 23.46 5.23
C PRO A 237 -13.42 23.96 6.65
N ASP A 238 -14.25 23.58 7.62
CA ASP A 238 -14.24 24.12 8.98
C ASP A 238 -13.55 23.18 9.99
N ARG A 239 -12.85 22.12 9.51
CA ARG A 239 -12.22 21.13 10.39
C ARG A 239 -10.70 21.26 10.37
N PRO A 240 -10.06 21.44 11.54
CA PRO A 240 -8.60 21.45 11.62
C PRO A 240 -8.01 20.06 11.38
N VAL A 241 -6.81 20.05 10.83
CA VAL A 241 -5.94 18.87 10.85
C VAL A 241 -5.08 18.93 12.10
N GLU A 242 -5.07 17.86 12.88
CA GLU A 242 -4.33 17.74 14.15
C GLU A 242 -3.25 16.68 14.03
N ASP A 243 -2.10 16.90 14.67
CA ASP A 243 -1.11 15.83 14.85
C ASP A 243 -1.64 14.83 15.90
N LEU A 244 -1.59 13.54 15.58
CA LEU A 244 -1.97 12.46 16.50
C LEU A 244 -0.92 12.33 17.61
N LYS A 245 -1.39 12.21 18.85
CA LYS A 245 -0.55 11.99 20.06
C LYS A 245 -0.29 10.50 20.24
N ASP A 246 0.79 10.18 20.93
CA ASP A 246 1.12 8.78 21.26
C ASP A 246 0.03 8.12 22.12
N SER A 247 -0.70 8.91 22.92
CA SER A 247 -1.80 8.45 23.75
C SER A 247 -3.14 8.30 23.03
N ASP A 248 -3.21 8.60 21.73
CA ASP A 248 -4.46 8.46 20.98
C ASP A 248 -4.84 6.99 20.83
N GLU A 249 -6.10 6.69 21.13
CA GLU A 249 -6.63 5.33 21.18
C GLU A 249 -6.46 4.54 19.87
N ILE A 250 -6.40 5.23 18.74
CA ILE A 250 -6.13 4.62 17.43
C ILE A 250 -4.81 3.84 17.38
N TYR A 251 -3.86 4.13 18.26
CA TYR A 251 -2.59 3.42 18.37
C TYR A 251 -2.60 2.26 19.37
N HIS A 252 -3.71 2.07 20.09
CA HIS A 252 -3.80 1.08 21.18
C HIS A 252 -5.02 0.16 21.08
N VAL A 253 -5.88 0.36 20.06
CA VAL A 253 -7.18 -0.32 19.97
C VAL A 253 -7.07 -1.82 19.67
N LEU A 254 -5.99 -2.27 19.01
CA LEU A 254 -5.68 -3.68 18.73
C LEU A 254 -4.23 -4.02 19.06
N TYR A 255 -3.30 -3.23 18.56
CA TYR A 255 -1.86 -3.31 18.84
C TYR A 255 -1.42 -2.05 19.54
N ASP A 256 -0.54 -2.18 20.56
CA ASP A 256 0.18 -1.04 21.10
C ASP A 256 1.29 -0.63 20.14
N ILE A 257 1.23 0.61 19.64
CA ILE A 257 2.19 1.16 18.68
C ILE A 257 2.99 2.25 19.38
N ASP A 258 4.01 1.83 20.13
CA ASP A 258 4.87 2.70 20.92
C ASP A 258 5.91 3.42 20.04
N GLU A 259 6.42 2.74 19.01
CA GLU A 259 7.39 3.31 18.08
C GLU A 259 6.75 3.58 16.72
N LYS A 260 6.83 4.84 16.30
CA LYS A 260 6.40 5.31 14.99
C LYS A 260 7.58 5.94 14.26
N PHE A 261 7.93 5.37 13.12
CA PHE A 261 8.99 5.88 12.26
C PHE A 261 8.48 6.03 10.83
N GLN A 262 9.24 6.71 10.01
CA GLN A 262 8.92 6.91 8.60
C GLN A 262 8.91 5.58 7.85
N ILE A 263 7.80 5.27 7.20
CA ILE A 263 7.63 4.10 6.35
C ILE A 263 7.89 4.55 4.91
N PRO A 264 9.01 4.12 4.30
CA PRO A 264 9.38 4.58 2.97
C PRO A 264 8.61 3.87 1.86
N SER A 265 8.64 4.44 0.66
CA SER A 265 8.31 3.75 -0.58
C SER A 265 9.41 2.74 -0.98
N GLU A 266 9.18 2.01 -2.08
CA GLU A 266 10.15 1.08 -2.68
C GLU A 266 11.47 1.77 -3.07
N VAL A 267 11.47 3.09 -3.22
CA VAL A 267 12.68 3.91 -3.48
C VAL A 267 13.76 3.65 -2.43
N TYR A 268 13.37 3.27 -1.21
CA TYR A 268 14.29 2.86 -0.14
C TYR A 268 15.24 1.73 -0.57
N VAL A 269 14.73 0.75 -1.29
CA VAL A 269 15.50 -0.44 -1.71
C VAL A 269 16.77 -0.05 -2.51
N ASN A 270 16.66 0.97 -3.34
CA ASN A 270 17.74 1.42 -4.20
C ASN A 270 18.55 2.57 -3.62
N THR A 271 18.00 3.34 -2.69
CA THR A 271 18.60 4.61 -2.24
C THR A 271 18.93 4.63 -0.75
N GLY A 272 18.33 3.77 0.07
CA GLY A 272 18.39 3.81 1.53
C GLY A 272 17.67 5.02 2.15
N ARG A 273 16.98 5.86 1.35
CA ARG A 273 16.26 7.02 1.84
C ARG A 273 14.86 6.64 2.31
N THR A 274 14.47 7.12 3.48
CA THR A 274 13.13 6.90 4.03
C THR A 274 12.13 7.98 3.61
N TYR A 275 12.58 9.05 2.97
CA TYR A 275 11.78 10.22 2.60
C TYR A 275 11.77 10.44 1.09
N GLU A 276 10.73 11.09 0.62
CA GLU A 276 10.60 11.63 -0.72
C GLU A 276 10.41 13.16 -0.67
N LYS A 277 10.84 13.84 -1.74
CA LYS A 277 10.77 15.31 -1.86
C LYS A 277 11.39 15.98 -0.62
N ASP A 278 10.71 16.96 -0.05
CA ASP A 278 11.05 17.64 1.20
C ASP A 278 10.33 17.05 2.44
N GLY A 279 9.74 15.86 2.29
CA GLY A 279 9.00 15.14 3.33
C GLY A 279 9.90 14.38 4.32
N TYR A 280 10.86 15.05 4.96
CA TYR A 280 11.89 14.42 5.78
C TYR A 280 11.39 13.78 7.07
N VAL A 281 10.24 14.20 7.58
CA VAL A 281 9.70 13.75 8.87
C VAL A 281 8.31 13.16 8.69
N PRO A 282 8.03 11.95 9.20
CA PRO A 282 6.70 11.36 9.13
C PRO A 282 5.70 12.22 9.88
N LYS A 283 4.48 12.33 9.35
CA LYS A 283 3.38 13.06 9.96
C LYS A 283 2.17 12.16 10.09
N TRP A 284 1.84 11.84 11.33
CA TRP A 284 0.66 11.10 11.71
C TRP A 284 -0.41 12.08 12.15
N ARG A 285 -1.44 12.28 11.31
CA ARG A 285 -2.42 13.35 11.49
C ARG A 285 -3.84 12.83 11.39
N ALA A 286 -4.77 13.62 11.89
CA ALA A 286 -6.19 13.30 11.80
C ALA A 286 -7.07 14.54 11.63
N ILE A 287 -8.28 14.31 11.12
CA ILE A 287 -9.40 15.23 11.21
C ILE A 287 -10.50 14.55 12.05
N ARG A 288 -11.02 15.26 13.06
CA ARG A 288 -12.00 14.73 14.00
C ARG A 288 -13.38 15.34 13.81
N ASN A 289 -14.42 14.61 14.22
CA ASN A 289 -15.77 15.15 14.35
C ASN A 289 -15.94 15.90 15.68
N ASP A 290 -17.14 16.47 15.90
CA ASP A 290 -17.46 17.23 17.11
C ASP A 290 -17.41 16.43 18.42
N HIS A 291 -17.39 15.11 18.32
CA HIS A 291 -17.29 14.17 19.46
C HIS A 291 -15.88 13.63 19.68
N GLY A 292 -14.88 14.19 18.96
CA GLY A 292 -13.48 13.78 19.06
C GLY A 292 -13.13 12.49 18.31
N ARG A 293 -14.09 11.84 17.62
CA ARG A 293 -13.83 10.67 16.78
C ARG A 293 -13.04 11.06 15.55
N ILE A 294 -12.02 10.28 15.22
CA ILE A 294 -11.27 10.43 13.98
C ILE A 294 -12.14 10.02 12.80
N MET A 295 -12.31 10.94 11.85
CA MET A 295 -12.99 10.70 10.58
C MET A 295 -11.99 10.44 9.43
N VAL A 296 -10.87 11.18 9.45
CA VAL A 296 -9.80 11.02 8.46
C VAL A 296 -8.48 10.77 9.20
N ALA A 297 -7.81 9.67 8.89
CA ALA A 297 -6.48 9.37 9.37
C ALA A 297 -5.48 9.59 8.23
N ILE A 298 -4.44 10.40 8.47
CA ILE A 298 -3.52 10.89 7.46
C ILE A 298 -2.11 10.45 7.79
N CYS A 299 -1.51 9.62 6.93
CA CYS A 299 -0.14 9.16 7.02
C CYS A 299 0.71 9.92 5.98
N ALA A 300 1.14 11.16 6.32
CA ALA A 300 1.91 11.98 5.39
C ALA A 300 3.43 11.77 5.54
N ASN A 301 4.14 11.97 4.45
CA ASN A 301 5.57 11.67 4.28
C ASN A 301 5.91 10.19 4.47
N MET A 302 4.98 9.32 4.10
CA MET A 302 5.09 7.87 4.20
C MET A 302 4.38 7.21 3.04
N HIS A 303 4.71 5.95 2.76
CA HIS A 303 4.02 5.14 1.77
C HIS A 303 3.71 3.75 2.32
N LEU A 304 2.54 3.63 2.96
CA LEU A 304 2.12 2.36 3.54
C LEU A 304 1.74 1.35 2.45
N GLY A 305 1.21 1.81 1.32
CA GLY A 305 0.87 0.99 0.16
C GLY A 305 2.07 0.17 -0.33
N ASP A 306 3.21 0.82 -0.56
CA ASP A 306 4.45 0.13 -0.93
C ASP A 306 4.92 -0.84 0.17
N ALA A 307 4.82 -0.44 1.44
CA ALA A 307 5.23 -1.30 2.54
C ALA A 307 4.40 -2.59 2.64
N TRP A 308 3.15 -2.57 2.20
CA TRP A 308 2.33 -3.78 2.08
C TRP A 308 2.68 -4.54 0.81
N GLU A 309 2.81 -3.85 -0.34
CA GLU A 309 3.10 -4.46 -1.63
C GLU A 309 4.45 -5.19 -1.64
N TRP A 310 5.46 -4.64 -0.99
CA TRP A 310 6.81 -5.18 -0.93
C TRP A 310 7.10 -6.02 0.32
N ALA A 311 6.08 -6.36 1.10
CA ALA A 311 6.24 -7.11 2.35
C ALA A 311 6.82 -8.52 2.15
N ASP A 312 6.65 -9.11 0.99
CA ASP A 312 7.21 -10.41 0.58
C ASP A 312 8.59 -10.32 -0.06
N SER A 313 9.10 -9.10 -0.30
CA SER A 313 10.42 -8.87 -0.88
C SER A 313 11.52 -8.93 0.18
N PRO A 314 12.55 -9.76 0.02
CA PRO A 314 13.68 -9.81 0.95
C PRO A 314 14.53 -8.52 0.95
N GLN A 315 14.34 -7.64 -0.02
CA GLN A 315 15.03 -6.37 -0.15
C GLN A 315 14.35 -5.23 0.62
N TYR A 316 13.06 -5.39 0.93
CA TYR A 316 12.32 -4.38 1.70
C TYR A 316 12.30 -4.79 3.18
N PRO A 317 12.82 -3.94 4.10
CA PRO A 317 12.97 -4.31 5.49
C PRO A 317 11.64 -4.59 6.20
N GLU A 318 11.53 -5.77 6.83
CA GLU A 318 10.33 -6.23 7.56
C GLU A 318 9.83 -5.24 8.61
N LYS A 319 10.72 -4.44 9.21
CA LYS A 319 10.31 -3.42 10.21
C LYS A 319 9.31 -2.42 9.65
N PHE A 320 9.44 -2.05 8.37
CA PHE A 320 8.54 -1.09 7.72
C PHE A 320 7.19 -1.73 7.39
N SER A 321 7.20 -2.90 6.75
CA SER A 321 5.96 -3.63 6.45
C SER A 321 5.24 -4.06 7.73
N GLY A 322 5.98 -4.51 8.76
CA GLY A 322 5.41 -4.89 10.04
C GLY A 322 4.74 -3.72 10.78
N LEU A 323 5.31 -2.51 10.72
CA LEU A 323 4.64 -1.32 11.26
C LEU A 323 3.43 -0.94 10.41
N ALA A 324 3.56 -0.95 9.08
CA ALA A 324 2.47 -0.59 8.17
C ALA A 324 1.24 -1.49 8.36
N PHE A 325 1.42 -2.80 8.54
CA PHE A 325 0.32 -3.72 8.84
C PHE A 325 -0.32 -3.43 10.20
N ARG A 326 0.45 -3.19 11.25
CA ARG A 326 -0.11 -2.85 12.57
C ARG A 326 -0.92 -1.55 12.54
N ILE A 327 -0.45 -0.54 11.81
CA ILE A 327 -1.16 0.73 11.64
C ILE A 327 -2.51 0.51 10.96
N VAL A 328 -2.56 -0.17 9.81
CA VAL A 328 -3.82 -0.35 9.09
C VAL A 328 -4.81 -1.20 9.88
N LEU A 329 -4.35 -2.23 10.59
CA LEU A 329 -5.23 -3.07 11.42
C LEU A 329 -5.81 -2.29 12.60
N ASN A 330 -5.01 -1.42 13.23
CA ASN A 330 -5.50 -0.50 14.25
C ASN A 330 -6.52 0.48 13.68
N TYR A 331 -6.26 1.07 12.51
CA TYR A 331 -7.16 2.03 11.89
C TYR A 331 -8.50 1.40 11.47
N ILE A 332 -8.47 0.18 10.96
CA ILE A 332 -9.69 -0.59 10.66
C ILE A 332 -10.45 -0.87 11.96
N THR A 333 -9.75 -1.36 12.99
CA THR A 333 -10.37 -1.67 14.29
C THR A 333 -10.98 -0.42 14.92
N TYR A 334 -10.26 0.70 14.91
CA TYR A 334 -10.75 1.99 15.41
C TYR A 334 -12.03 2.43 14.67
N ALA A 335 -12.02 2.35 13.34
CA ALA A 335 -13.18 2.73 12.53
C ALA A 335 -14.46 1.97 12.88
N PHE A 336 -14.35 0.75 13.40
CA PHE A 336 -15.50 -0.08 13.77
C PHE A 336 -15.93 0.05 15.22
N THR A 337 -15.01 0.42 16.10
CA THR A 337 -15.27 0.47 17.54
C THR A 337 -15.65 1.87 18.02
N HIS A 338 -15.39 2.90 17.21
CA HIS A 338 -15.63 4.32 17.48
C HIS A 338 -16.48 4.96 16.38
#